data_4355697c7bdbdd98681a3d4163d1e3b8
#
_entry.id   4355697c7bdbdd98681a3d4163d1e3b8
#
_cell.length_a   1.000
_cell.length_b   1.000
_cell.length_c   1.000
_cell.angle_alpha   90.00
_cell.angle_beta   90.00
_cell.angle_gamma   90.00
#
_symmetry.space_group_name_H-M   'P 1'
#
loop_
_entity.id
_entity.type
_entity.pdbx_description
1 polymer ?
#
loop_
_entity_poly.entity_id
_entity_poly.type
_entity_poly.pdbx_seq_one_letter_code
_entity_poly.pdbx_strand_id
1 'polypeptide(L)'
;RGIQCNGASPRFNSLTVDGVRMNDNFGLNDNGYPTERMPFSYDAISQVAVEFAPFDVKYGGFTACNINAVTKSGSNEVKGSVFFDYTNDSLRGDKLEGTSLPSDSFNEKRYGFNVGGALVQDKLFFFAAYEKYEGASNFTRGPADSNAGTPVAGVTQSQLDQIAQIARDVYGYEVGAPINSVPVEDKKYLMKLDWYINDQHRAA
;
A
#
# COMPACT_ATOMS: atom_id res chain seq x y z
N ARG A 1 6.26 2.84 -4.67
CA ARG A 1 7.08 2.31 -5.78
C ARG A 1 6.26 1.28 -6.53
N GLY A 2 6.04 1.47 -7.84
CA GLY A 2 5.26 0.58 -8.69
C GLY A 2 6.14 -0.37 -9.51
N ILE A 3 5.52 -1.36 -10.16
CA ILE A 3 6.20 -2.28 -11.08
C ILE A 3 6.50 -1.52 -12.38
N GLN A 4 7.75 -1.56 -12.83
CA GLN A 4 8.18 -0.96 -14.09
C GLN A 4 8.37 -2.07 -15.15
N CYS A 5 7.68 -1.93 -16.28
CA CYS A 5 7.81 -2.82 -17.40
C CYS A 5 8.51 -2.10 -18.55
N ASN A 6 9.55 -2.71 -19.12
CA ASN A 6 10.31 -2.16 -20.26
C ASN A 6 10.83 -0.72 -20.03
N GLY A 7 11.16 -0.36 -18.79
CA GLY A 7 11.60 1.01 -18.46
C GLY A 7 10.49 2.06 -18.44
N ALA A 8 9.25 1.70 -18.68
CA ALA A 8 8.13 2.63 -18.63
C ALA A 8 7.72 2.97 -17.19
N SER A 9 7.08 4.12 -17.01
CA SER A 9 6.49 4.48 -15.71
C SER A 9 5.40 3.47 -15.31
N PRO A 10 5.29 3.11 -14.03
CA PRO A 10 4.24 2.22 -13.51
C PRO A 10 2.81 2.64 -13.86
N ARG A 11 2.59 3.92 -14.11
CA ARG A 11 1.29 4.50 -14.50
C ARG A 11 0.78 4.01 -15.86
N PHE A 12 1.68 3.50 -16.70
CA PHE A 12 1.33 2.98 -18.02
C PHE A 12 1.00 1.49 -18.03
N ASN A 13 1.08 0.83 -16.87
CA ASN A 13 0.61 -0.55 -16.71
C ASN A 13 -0.92 -0.59 -16.57
N SER A 14 -1.51 -1.72 -16.95
CA SER A 14 -2.85 -2.10 -16.51
C SER A 14 -2.74 -3.02 -15.30
N LEU A 15 -3.43 -2.69 -14.20
CA LEU A 15 -3.64 -3.58 -13.08
C LEU A 15 -5.07 -4.07 -13.10
N THR A 16 -5.25 -5.38 -13.14
CA THR A 16 -6.57 -6.01 -13.03
C THR A 16 -6.62 -6.97 -11.84
N VAL A 17 -7.76 -7.05 -11.20
CA VAL A 17 -8.06 -8.01 -10.13
C VAL A 17 -9.30 -8.78 -10.56
N ASP A 18 -9.19 -10.09 -10.73
CA ASP A 18 -10.22 -10.95 -11.31
C ASP A 18 -10.82 -10.38 -12.62
N GLY A 19 -9.98 -9.75 -13.44
CA GLY A 19 -10.38 -9.10 -14.69
C GLY A 19 -10.93 -7.68 -14.55
N VAL A 20 -11.18 -7.19 -13.35
CA VAL A 20 -11.63 -5.81 -13.11
C VAL A 20 -10.42 -4.87 -13.03
N ARG A 21 -10.45 -3.81 -13.82
CA ARG A 21 -9.36 -2.83 -13.87
C ARG A 21 -9.33 -1.97 -12.61
N MET A 22 -8.15 -1.88 -11.99
CA MET A 22 -7.89 -1.18 -10.74
C MET A 22 -6.82 -0.09 -10.90
N ASN A 23 -6.84 0.65 -11.99
CA ASN A 23 -5.88 1.74 -12.21
C ASN A 23 -6.33 3.05 -11.57
N ASP A 24 -5.35 3.90 -11.23
CA ASP A 24 -5.59 5.30 -10.90
C ASP A 24 -5.93 6.10 -12.16
N ASN A 25 -7.22 6.35 -12.38
CA ASN A 25 -7.71 7.09 -13.54
C ASN A 25 -7.55 8.62 -13.38
N PHE A 26 -7.29 9.11 -12.17
CA PHE A 26 -7.15 10.55 -11.87
C PHE A 26 -5.70 11.02 -11.87
N GLY A 27 -4.74 10.10 -11.83
CA GLY A 27 -3.33 10.43 -11.83
C GLY A 27 -2.81 10.97 -10.50
N LEU A 28 -3.43 10.58 -9.40
CA LEU A 28 -3.07 11.03 -8.06
C LEU A 28 -1.88 10.27 -7.46
N ASN A 29 -1.68 9.03 -7.90
CA ASN A 29 -0.63 8.16 -7.38
C ASN A 29 0.44 7.84 -8.45
N ASP A 30 1.70 8.04 -8.11
CA ASP A 30 2.83 7.78 -9.01
C ASP A 30 3.00 6.29 -9.36
N ASN A 31 2.47 5.40 -8.53
CA ASN A 31 2.51 3.95 -8.75
C ASN A 31 1.47 3.44 -9.75
N GLY A 32 0.53 4.29 -10.20
CA GLY A 32 -0.57 3.93 -11.10
C GLY A 32 -1.72 3.16 -10.46
N TYR A 33 -1.69 2.94 -9.15
CA TYR A 33 -2.75 2.27 -8.40
C TYR A 33 -3.77 3.27 -7.84
N PRO A 34 -5.01 2.85 -7.52
CA PRO A 34 -6.02 3.74 -6.98
C PRO A 34 -5.72 4.16 -5.54
N THR A 35 -4.75 3.54 -4.90
CA THR A 35 -4.29 3.80 -3.54
C THR A 35 -2.77 3.90 -3.49
N GLU A 36 -2.23 4.59 -2.48
CA GLU A 36 -0.77 4.69 -2.28
C GLU A 36 -0.13 3.31 -2.09
N ARG A 37 -0.85 2.38 -1.46
CA ARG A 37 -0.45 0.99 -1.26
C ARG A 37 -1.20 0.07 -2.22
N MET A 38 -0.77 -1.19 -2.31
CA MET A 38 -1.45 -2.22 -3.10
C MET A 38 -2.92 -2.31 -2.68
N PRO A 39 -3.90 -2.25 -3.61
CA PRO A 39 -5.33 -2.15 -3.26
C PRO A 39 -5.97 -3.46 -2.75
N PHE A 40 -5.21 -4.53 -2.64
CA PHE A 40 -5.69 -5.83 -2.14
C PHE A 40 -4.66 -6.44 -1.16
N SER A 41 -5.14 -7.36 -0.32
CA SER A 41 -4.26 -8.12 0.57
C SER A 41 -3.47 -9.17 -0.22
N TYR A 42 -2.19 -9.30 0.10
CA TYR A 42 -1.33 -10.34 -0.46
C TYR A 42 -1.90 -11.75 -0.20
N ASP A 43 -2.45 -11.97 0.99
CA ASP A 43 -3.02 -13.25 1.38
C ASP A 43 -4.32 -13.60 0.66
N ALA A 44 -4.95 -12.61 0.01
CA ALA A 44 -6.13 -12.83 -0.81
C ALA A 44 -5.81 -13.35 -2.22
N ILE A 45 -4.53 -13.28 -2.65
CA ILE A 45 -4.14 -13.60 -4.02
C ILE A 45 -3.77 -15.06 -4.15
N SER A 46 -4.32 -15.69 -5.21
CA SER A 46 -3.99 -17.05 -5.63
C SER A 46 -2.82 -17.06 -6.61
N GLN A 47 -2.85 -16.17 -7.59
CA GLN A 47 -1.79 -16.06 -8.60
C GLN A 47 -1.73 -14.65 -9.18
N VAL A 48 -0.56 -14.29 -9.72
CA VAL A 48 -0.36 -13.05 -10.48
C VAL A 48 0.26 -13.42 -11.83
N ALA A 49 -0.37 -12.96 -12.90
CA ALA A 49 0.19 -13.02 -14.25
C ALA A 49 0.66 -11.64 -14.68
N VAL A 50 1.85 -11.57 -15.26
CA VAL A 50 2.38 -10.35 -15.88
C VAL A 50 2.55 -10.62 -17.37
N GLU A 51 1.82 -9.89 -18.17
CA GLU A 51 1.81 -10.04 -19.63
C GLU A 51 2.46 -8.82 -20.25
N PHE A 52 3.52 -9.07 -21.00
CA PHE A 52 4.24 -8.03 -21.75
C PHE A 52 3.65 -7.88 -23.14
N ALA A 53 3.13 -6.68 -23.44
CA ALA A 53 2.58 -6.34 -24.76
C ALA A 53 1.60 -7.41 -25.33
N PRO A 54 0.57 -7.83 -24.61
CA PRO A 54 -0.39 -8.78 -25.16
C PRO A 54 -1.16 -8.16 -26.35
N PHE A 55 -1.29 -8.93 -27.43
CA PHE A 55 -1.95 -8.47 -28.66
C PHE A 55 -3.45 -8.81 -28.73
N ASP A 56 -3.99 -9.52 -27.75
CA ASP A 56 -5.39 -9.87 -27.71
C ASP A 56 -6.27 -8.64 -27.46
N VAL A 57 -7.34 -8.48 -28.22
CA VAL A 57 -8.27 -7.34 -28.15
C VAL A 57 -8.99 -7.17 -26.79
N LYS A 58 -8.99 -8.21 -25.95
CA LYS A 58 -9.52 -8.13 -24.58
C LYS A 58 -8.68 -7.26 -23.65
N TYR A 59 -7.41 -7.03 -23.98
CA TYR A 59 -6.51 -6.18 -23.22
C TYR A 59 -6.52 -4.76 -23.76
N GLY A 60 -6.61 -3.78 -22.87
CA GLY A 60 -6.59 -2.37 -23.27
C GLY A 60 -6.20 -1.44 -22.14
N GLY A 61 -6.01 -0.16 -22.51
CA GLY A 61 -5.76 0.90 -21.53
C GLY A 61 -4.38 0.87 -20.88
N PHE A 62 -3.37 0.32 -21.54
CA PHE A 62 -1.98 0.30 -21.09
C PHE A 62 -1.04 0.46 -22.30
N THR A 63 0.19 0.87 -22.02
CA THR A 63 1.27 0.97 -23.02
C THR A 63 2.55 0.24 -22.58
N ALA A 64 2.55 -0.34 -21.37
CA ALA A 64 3.68 -1.08 -20.83
C ALA A 64 3.33 -2.56 -20.62
N CYS A 65 2.76 -2.95 -19.51
CA CYS A 65 2.33 -4.33 -19.28
C CYS A 65 0.95 -4.43 -18.63
N ASN A 66 0.34 -5.60 -18.74
CA ASN A 66 -0.86 -5.96 -18.01
C ASN A 66 -0.49 -6.86 -16.84
N ILE A 67 -0.88 -6.46 -15.63
CA ILE A 67 -0.70 -7.21 -14.39
C ILE A 67 -2.07 -7.68 -13.96
N ASN A 68 -2.29 -9.00 -13.99
CA ASN A 68 -3.57 -9.58 -13.57
C ASN A 68 -3.38 -10.38 -12.29
N ALA A 69 -4.01 -9.94 -11.21
CA ALA A 69 -4.08 -10.67 -9.96
C ALA A 69 -5.40 -11.45 -9.90
N VAL A 70 -5.30 -12.74 -9.61
CA VAL A 70 -6.46 -13.62 -9.42
C VAL A 70 -6.61 -13.88 -7.92
N THR A 71 -7.78 -13.60 -7.37
CA THR A 71 -8.04 -13.81 -5.96
C THR A 71 -8.33 -15.29 -5.66
N LYS A 72 -8.11 -15.70 -4.41
CA LYS A 72 -8.51 -17.01 -3.91
C LYS A 72 -10.02 -17.15 -3.96
N SER A 73 -10.46 -18.39 -4.04
CA SER A 73 -11.87 -18.79 -3.95
C SER A 73 -12.05 -19.77 -2.80
N GLY A 74 -13.27 -19.92 -2.33
CA GLY A 74 -13.63 -20.98 -1.39
C GLY A 74 -13.53 -22.36 -2.02
N SER A 75 -13.51 -23.37 -1.17
CA SER A 75 -13.55 -24.79 -1.53
C SER A 75 -14.55 -25.52 -0.63
N ASN A 76 -14.79 -26.82 -0.86
CA ASN A 76 -15.65 -27.61 0.02
C ASN A 76 -15.14 -27.70 1.47
N GLU A 77 -13.83 -27.54 1.66
CA GLU A 77 -13.23 -27.47 2.98
C GLU A 77 -13.10 -26.01 3.42
N VAL A 78 -13.45 -25.72 4.66
CA VAL A 78 -13.20 -24.40 5.24
C VAL A 78 -11.70 -24.28 5.52
N LYS A 79 -11.08 -23.28 4.88
CA LYS A 79 -9.66 -22.96 5.05
C LYS A 79 -9.51 -21.48 5.37
N GLY A 80 -8.52 -21.16 6.18
CA GLY A 80 -8.21 -19.78 6.52
C GLY A 80 -6.81 -19.65 7.08
N SER A 81 -6.34 -18.41 7.12
CA SER A 81 -5.08 -18.06 7.74
C SER A 81 -5.20 -16.71 8.46
N VAL A 82 -4.35 -16.52 9.43
CA VAL A 82 -4.11 -15.24 10.08
C VAL A 82 -2.64 -14.91 9.98
N PHE A 83 -2.30 -13.64 9.86
CA PHE A 83 -0.92 -13.18 9.84
C PHE A 83 -0.75 -11.91 10.67
N PHE A 84 0.45 -11.71 11.17
CA PHE A 84 0.86 -10.50 11.88
C PHE A 84 2.32 -10.21 11.54
N ASP A 85 2.58 -9.04 10.97
CA ASP A 85 3.92 -8.51 10.71
C ASP A 85 4.15 -7.28 11.57
N TYR A 86 5.31 -7.19 12.16
CA TYR A 86 5.74 -6.06 12.95
C TYR A 86 7.17 -5.68 12.62
N THR A 87 7.42 -4.40 12.44
CA THR A 87 8.78 -3.87 12.31
C THR A 87 8.88 -2.51 12.99
N ASN A 88 10.05 -2.20 13.50
CA ASN A 88 10.38 -0.91 14.10
C ASN A 88 11.85 -0.57 13.84
N ASP A 89 12.27 0.62 14.27
CA ASP A 89 13.65 1.08 14.17
C ASP A 89 14.65 0.12 14.82
N SER A 90 14.33 -0.50 15.97
CA SER A 90 15.23 -1.43 16.68
C SER A 90 15.46 -2.75 15.92
N LEU A 91 14.51 -3.16 15.08
CA LEU A 91 14.63 -4.36 14.23
C LEU A 91 15.33 -4.07 12.90
N ARG A 92 15.56 -2.81 12.60
CA ARG A 92 16.27 -2.36 11.39
C ARG A 92 17.75 -2.09 11.72
N GLY A 93 18.66 -2.53 10.86
CA GLY A 93 20.07 -2.23 11.04
C GLY A 93 20.34 -0.71 10.99
N ASP A 94 21.13 -0.23 11.92
CA ASP A 94 21.55 1.17 12.09
C ASP A 94 22.96 1.47 11.60
N LYS A 95 23.63 0.47 11.00
CA LYS A 95 25.02 0.59 10.52
C LYS A 95 25.19 0.08 9.09
N LEU A 96 25.99 0.80 8.33
CA LEU A 96 26.47 0.40 7.01
C LEU A 96 27.98 0.47 7.01
N GLU A 97 28.65 -0.65 6.76
CA GLU A 97 30.13 -0.74 6.75
C GLU A 97 30.80 -0.17 8.01
N GLY A 98 30.16 -0.37 9.17
CA GLY A 98 30.67 0.12 10.46
C GLY A 98 30.30 1.59 10.78
N THR A 99 29.74 2.32 9.83
CA THR A 99 29.28 3.71 10.04
C THR A 99 27.84 3.72 10.49
N SER A 100 27.52 4.41 11.60
CA SER A 100 26.14 4.57 12.06
C SER A 100 25.35 5.45 11.11
N LEU A 101 24.19 4.98 10.72
CA LEU A 101 23.23 5.73 9.92
C LEU A 101 22.20 6.41 10.83
N PRO A 102 21.81 7.67 10.53
CA PRO A 102 20.68 8.28 11.21
C PRO A 102 19.44 7.41 11.01
N SER A 103 18.84 6.94 12.08
CA SER A 103 17.61 6.16 12.04
C SER A 103 16.48 6.97 12.66
N ASP A 104 15.48 7.30 11.84
CA ASP A 104 14.25 7.87 12.37
C ASP A 104 13.47 6.78 13.10
N SER A 105 12.87 7.12 14.23
CA SER A 105 12.01 6.21 14.95
C SER A 105 10.76 5.93 14.14
N PHE A 106 10.49 4.67 13.88
CA PHE A 106 9.27 4.23 13.19
C PHE A 106 8.72 2.95 13.82
N ASN A 107 7.44 2.73 13.63
CA ASN A 107 6.73 1.55 14.07
C ASN A 107 5.68 1.22 13.01
N GLU A 108 5.76 0.02 12.45
CA GLU A 108 4.83 -0.46 11.44
C GLU A 108 4.24 -1.79 11.88
N LYS A 109 2.93 -1.93 11.71
CA LYS A 109 2.17 -3.15 11.98
C LYS A 109 1.33 -3.47 10.78
N ARG A 110 1.29 -4.74 10.40
CA ARG A 110 0.39 -5.26 9.38
C ARG A 110 -0.19 -6.56 9.88
N TYR A 111 -1.50 -6.67 9.88
CA TYR A 111 -2.20 -7.87 10.31
C TYR A 111 -3.48 -8.08 9.52
N GLY A 112 -3.89 -9.32 9.47
CA GLY A 112 -5.07 -9.67 8.73
C GLY A 112 -5.41 -11.14 8.84
N PHE A 113 -6.48 -11.49 8.13
CA PHE A 113 -6.93 -12.86 8.01
C PHE A 113 -7.55 -13.09 6.65
N ASN A 114 -7.63 -14.34 6.25
CA ASN A 114 -8.52 -14.78 5.19
C ASN A 114 -9.25 -16.05 5.61
N VAL A 115 -10.43 -16.26 5.04
CA VAL A 115 -11.24 -17.45 5.25
C VAL A 115 -12.05 -17.72 3.99
N GLY A 116 -12.16 -18.98 3.62
CA GLY A 116 -12.98 -19.44 2.51
C GLY A 116 -13.53 -20.82 2.77
N GLY A 117 -14.67 -21.11 2.15
CA GLY A 117 -15.35 -22.38 2.31
C GLY A 117 -16.60 -22.51 1.44
N ALA A 118 -17.33 -23.61 1.58
CA ALA A 118 -18.61 -23.80 0.92
C ALA A 118 -19.77 -23.31 1.82
N LEU A 119 -20.64 -22.49 1.26
CA LEU A 119 -21.99 -22.24 1.80
C LEU A 119 -22.93 -23.35 1.42
N VAL A 120 -22.80 -23.89 0.19
CA VAL A 120 -23.45 -25.09 -0.29
C VAL A 120 -22.38 -25.91 -0.99
N GLN A 121 -22.16 -27.13 -0.53
CA GLN A 121 -21.15 -28.03 -1.10
C GLN A 121 -21.36 -28.20 -2.62
N ASP A 122 -20.22 -28.17 -3.35
CA ASP A 122 -20.11 -28.28 -4.80
C ASP A 122 -20.84 -27.19 -5.60
N LYS A 123 -21.49 -26.21 -4.94
CA LYS A 123 -22.32 -25.21 -5.62
C LYS A 123 -21.99 -23.75 -5.28
N LEU A 124 -21.93 -23.41 -4.01
CA LEU A 124 -21.78 -22.02 -3.60
C LEU A 124 -20.65 -21.90 -2.60
N PHE A 125 -19.66 -21.13 -2.98
CA PHE A 125 -18.46 -20.90 -2.20
C PHE A 125 -18.33 -19.43 -1.83
N PHE A 126 -17.71 -19.17 -0.71
CA PHE A 126 -17.34 -17.83 -0.28
C PHE A 126 -15.84 -17.74 -0.02
N PHE A 127 -15.31 -16.56 -0.18
CA PHE A 127 -13.97 -16.18 0.26
C PHE A 127 -14.04 -14.78 0.83
N ALA A 128 -13.39 -14.54 1.98
CA ALA A 128 -13.26 -13.23 2.59
C ALA A 128 -11.82 -13.01 3.05
N ALA A 129 -11.32 -11.78 2.90
CA ALA A 129 -10.02 -11.38 3.40
C ALA A 129 -10.10 -9.97 3.99
N TYR A 130 -9.32 -9.76 5.04
CA TYR A 130 -9.12 -8.48 5.70
C TYR A 130 -7.64 -8.25 5.96
N GLU A 131 -7.18 -7.04 5.71
CA GLU A 131 -5.84 -6.60 6.07
C GLU A 131 -5.89 -5.18 6.61
N LYS A 132 -5.17 -4.94 7.70
CA LYS A 132 -4.91 -3.60 8.22
C LYS A 132 -3.42 -3.35 8.32
N TYR A 133 -3.00 -2.20 7.81
CA TYR A 133 -1.67 -1.65 8.00
C TYR A 133 -1.77 -0.38 8.84
N GLU A 134 -0.86 -0.25 9.79
CA GLU A 134 -0.65 0.95 10.60
C GLU A 134 0.84 1.26 10.60
N GLY A 135 1.18 2.50 10.29
CA GLY A 135 2.57 2.96 10.26
C GLY A 135 2.65 4.48 10.30
N ALA A 136 3.80 5.00 9.96
CA ALA A 136 4.02 6.43 9.84
C ALA A 136 4.91 6.76 8.64
N SER A 137 4.64 7.88 8.00
CA SER A 137 5.53 8.50 7.03
C SER A 137 6.35 9.56 7.76
N ASN A 138 7.65 9.33 7.91
CA ASN A 138 8.55 10.25 8.60
C ASN A 138 9.12 11.29 7.64
N PHE A 139 9.21 12.53 8.09
CA PHE A 139 9.93 13.59 7.40
C PHE A 139 11.39 13.59 7.85
N THR A 140 12.28 13.35 6.92
CA THR A 140 13.74 13.32 7.19
C THR A 140 14.37 14.69 7.22
N ARG A 141 13.65 15.75 6.79
CA ARG A 141 14.15 17.12 6.74
C ARG A 141 13.85 17.87 8.03
N GLY A 142 14.83 18.60 8.52
CA GLY A 142 14.69 19.42 9.72
C GLY A 142 15.73 20.53 9.81
N PRO A 143 15.70 21.37 10.86
CA PRO A 143 16.67 22.43 11.09
C PRO A 143 18.12 21.94 11.07
N ALA A 144 19.04 22.81 10.70
CA ALA A 144 20.47 22.50 10.58
C ALA A 144 21.12 22.04 11.91
N ASP A 145 20.55 22.48 13.03
CA ASP A 145 20.95 22.17 14.40
C ASP A 145 20.14 21.05 15.03
N SER A 146 19.31 20.35 14.26
CA SER A 146 18.54 19.18 14.70
C SER A 146 19.22 17.86 14.30
N ASN A 147 18.76 16.75 14.90
CA ASN A 147 19.19 15.40 14.53
C ASN A 147 18.44 14.86 13.29
N ALA A 148 17.90 15.73 12.44
CA ALA A 148 17.20 15.29 11.23
C ALA A 148 18.17 14.62 10.25
N GLY A 149 17.72 13.57 9.58
CA GLY A 149 18.51 12.83 8.60
C GLY A 149 18.96 13.67 7.38
N THR A 150 18.26 14.77 7.11
CA THR A 150 18.60 15.76 6.05
C THR A 150 18.47 17.17 6.63
N PRO A 151 19.54 17.74 7.21
CA PRO A 151 19.52 19.09 7.72
C PRO A 151 19.31 20.13 6.60
N VAL A 152 18.43 21.10 6.83
CA VAL A 152 18.18 22.21 5.91
C VAL A 152 19.15 23.35 6.26
N ALA A 153 20.11 23.61 5.39
CA ALA A 153 21.09 24.66 5.60
C ALA A 153 20.42 26.04 5.73
N GLY A 154 20.86 26.84 6.71
CA GLY A 154 20.36 28.19 6.93
C GLY A 154 19.04 28.26 7.72
N VAL A 155 18.47 27.14 8.16
CA VAL A 155 17.31 27.11 9.04
C VAL A 155 17.69 26.47 10.37
N THR A 156 17.53 27.21 11.46
CA THR A 156 17.79 26.74 12.81
C THR A 156 16.50 26.61 13.62
N GLN A 157 16.52 25.79 14.66
CA GLN A 157 15.36 25.66 15.55
C GLN A 157 14.97 27.01 16.17
N SER A 158 15.96 27.79 16.59
CA SER A 158 15.73 29.15 17.15
C SER A 158 15.01 30.08 16.18
N GLN A 159 15.30 30.01 14.87
CA GLN A 159 14.59 30.79 13.87
C GLN A 159 13.14 30.35 13.70
N LEU A 160 12.88 29.03 13.73
CA LEU A 160 11.50 28.51 13.69
C LEU A 160 10.72 28.95 14.92
N ASP A 161 11.32 28.91 16.10
CA ASP A 161 10.68 29.35 17.34
C ASP A 161 10.37 30.86 17.32
N GLN A 162 11.27 31.68 16.78
CA GLN A 162 11.02 33.12 16.57
C GLN A 162 9.87 33.38 15.59
N ILE A 163 9.82 32.65 14.48
CA ILE A 163 8.72 32.75 13.51
C ILE A 163 7.40 32.38 14.19
N ALA A 164 7.38 31.29 14.96
CA ALA A 164 6.20 30.87 15.70
C ALA A 164 5.74 31.92 16.73
N GLN A 165 6.69 32.54 17.43
CA GLN A 165 6.40 33.61 18.38
C GLN A 165 5.83 34.85 17.68
N ILE A 166 6.45 35.30 16.58
CA ILE A 166 5.96 36.46 15.80
C ILE A 166 4.53 36.17 15.26
N ALA A 167 4.30 34.96 14.74
CA ALA A 167 3.00 34.57 14.23
C ALA A 167 1.91 34.66 15.32
N ARG A 168 2.22 34.23 16.53
CA ARG A 168 1.33 34.30 17.70
C ARG A 168 1.11 35.73 18.15
N ASP A 169 2.21 36.47 18.41
CA ASP A 169 2.15 37.75 19.11
C ASP A 169 1.66 38.89 18.20
N VAL A 170 1.99 38.84 16.90
CA VAL A 170 1.63 39.91 15.94
C VAL A 170 0.35 39.56 15.18
N TYR A 171 0.16 38.29 14.78
CA TYR A 171 -0.91 37.89 13.89
C TYR A 171 -2.00 37.04 14.59
N GLY A 172 -1.81 36.67 15.86
CA GLY A 172 -2.75 35.81 16.59
C GLY A 172 -2.89 34.41 15.99
N TYR A 173 -1.84 33.95 15.27
CA TYR A 173 -1.86 32.68 14.55
C TYR A 173 -0.97 31.65 15.23
N GLU A 174 -1.57 30.49 15.59
CA GLU A 174 -0.82 29.34 16.12
C GLU A 174 -0.30 28.48 14.96
N VAL A 175 1.01 28.42 14.78
CA VAL A 175 1.64 27.62 13.72
C VAL A 175 1.63 26.11 14.00
N GLY A 176 1.27 25.71 15.23
CA GLY A 176 1.32 24.31 15.66
C GLY A 176 2.73 23.81 15.94
N ALA A 177 2.82 22.55 16.36
CA ALA A 177 4.11 21.87 16.54
C ALA A 177 4.69 21.42 15.19
N PRO A 178 6.03 21.37 15.03
CA PRO A 178 6.64 20.78 13.86
C PRO A 178 6.17 19.33 13.64
N ILE A 179 5.76 19.02 12.41
CA ILE A 179 5.30 17.69 12.06
C ILE A 179 6.50 16.87 11.62
N ASN A 180 6.92 15.90 12.43
CA ASN A 180 8.03 15.00 12.14
C ASN A 180 7.57 13.69 11.50
N SER A 181 6.31 13.31 11.70
CA SER A 181 5.69 12.12 11.10
C SER A 181 4.20 12.31 10.89
N VAL A 182 3.67 11.66 9.88
CA VAL A 182 2.23 11.57 9.61
C VAL A 182 1.81 10.12 9.75
N PRO A 183 0.81 9.80 10.60
CA PRO A 183 0.30 8.44 10.69
C PRO A 183 -0.34 8.01 9.37
N VAL A 184 -0.05 6.79 8.97
CA VAL A 184 -0.60 6.15 7.77
C VAL A 184 -1.38 4.93 8.20
N GLU A 185 -2.63 4.86 7.80
CA GLU A 185 -3.50 3.72 8.02
C GLU A 185 -4.07 3.26 6.69
N ASP A 186 -4.07 1.95 6.45
CA ASP A 186 -4.64 1.35 5.26
C ASP A 186 -5.45 0.11 5.66
N LYS A 187 -6.71 0.05 5.23
CA LYS A 187 -7.62 -1.07 5.49
C LYS A 187 -8.12 -1.64 4.17
N LYS A 188 -7.99 -2.94 4.02
CA LYS A 188 -8.43 -3.67 2.83
C LYS A 188 -9.44 -4.72 3.21
N TYR A 189 -10.50 -4.79 2.41
CA TYR A 189 -11.56 -5.77 2.53
C TYR A 189 -11.79 -6.39 1.17
N LEU A 190 -11.90 -7.71 1.15
CA LEU A 190 -12.30 -8.46 -0.03
C LEU A 190 -13.35 -9.46 0.37
N MET A 191 -14.43 -9.53 -0.41
CA MET A 191 -15.42 -10.60 -0.33
C MET A 191 -15.71 -11.10 -1.73
N LYS A 192 -15.77 -12.41 -1.89
CA LYS A 192 -16.06 -13.09 -3.16
C LYS A 192 -17.05 -14.22 -2.93
N LEU A 193 -17.97 -14.39 -3.86
CA LEU A 193 -18.91 -15.51 -3.93
C LEU A 193 -18.74 -16.16 -5.29
N ASP A 194 -18.51 -17.44 -5.31
CA ASP A 194 -18.46 -18.24 -6.54
C ASP A 194 -19.65 -19.20 -6.55
N TRP A 195 -20.53 -19.05 -7.52
CA TRP A 195 -21.75 -19.83 -7.65
C TRP A 195 -21.74 -20.68 -8.92
N TYR A 196 -21.72 -21.97 -8.75
CA TYR A 196 -21.91 -22.97 -9.81
C TYR A 196 -23.40 -23.29 -9.92
N ILE A 197 -24.10 -22.56 -10.77
CA ILE A 197 -25.56 -22.65 -10.93
C ILE A 197 -25.93 -24.00 -11.53
N ASN A 198 -25.22 -24.38 -12.59
CA ASN A 198 -25.30 -25.68 -13.27
C ASN A 198 -24.01 -25.91 -14.08
N ASP A 199 -23.93 -27.00 -14.83
CA ASP A 199 -22.72 -27.38 -15.61
C ASP A 199 -22.34 -26.35 -16.69
N GLN A 200 -23.27 -25.49 -17.10
CA GLN A 200 -23.08 -24.51 -18.17
C GLN A 200 -22.95 -23.07 -17.66
N HIS A 201 -23.40 -22.80 -16.43
CA HIS A 201 -23.44 -21.41 -15.91
C HIS A 201 -22.74 -21.30 -14.56
N ARG A 202 -21.82 -20.35 -14.50
CA ARG A 202 -21.14 -19.92 -13.27
C ARG A 202 -21.24 -18.41 -13.13
N ALA A 203 -21.30 -17.93 -11.89
CA ALA A 203 -21.23 -16.52 -11.52
C ALA A 203 -20.19 -16.33 -10.41
N ALA A 204 -19.45 -15.19 -10.44
CA ALA A 204 -18.53 -14.76 -9.41
C ALA A 204 -18.65 -13.25 -9.19
#